data_85f36b5eaf5b76887b60e5fc6eafda56
#
_entry.id   85f36b5eaf5b76887b60e5fc6eafda56
#
_cell.length_a   1.000
_cell.length_b   1.000
_cell.length_c   1.000
_cell.angle_alpha   90.00
_cell.angle_beta   90.00
_cell.angle_gamma   90.00
#
_symmetry.space_group_name_H-M   'P 1'
#
loop_
_entity.id
_entity.type
_entity.pdbx_description
1 polymer ?
#
loop_
_entity_poly.entity_id
_entity_poly.type
_entity_poly.pdbx_seq_one_letter_code
_entity_poly.pdbx_strand_id
1 'polypeptide(L)'
;MFDGDQKRLVLVTGATGFLGRHLVPALLRQPENHVVTFGRSEPDGRQPGAGHEHIVGAVENRHDVERAFALKPQLVFHMAGLVSYRHSDAQRQRQINVEGTRNVMELALAAGSERVVHTSSIAALGIPAVQGEIADEGLAYNLAGLGLSYCDTKHEAELVVLENFRRGLNVVMLNPGIIFGEGDSHGHHHAIFRAMSRGGLLAVPSGGIPFSDIVDVVDAHLAAIEKGRAGERYSLVSANLSFMEAARIFAELYRTESPRFVYPDLLVQSLGTLAETFSEVSKQLGLPLRFSLTRQQAWLSCKKIFFSNEKARQELGFLPTPFAETIKRTAPYYLAR
;
A
#
# COMPACT_ATOMS: atom_id res chain seq x y z
N MET A 1 -35.91 7.90 0.17
CA MET A 1 -35.81 9.38 0.20
C MET A 1 -34.97 9.71 1.40
N PHE A 2 -33.71 10.04 1.20
CA PHE A 2 -32.86 10.51 2.29
C PHE A 2 -33.30 11.92 2.64
N ASP A 3 -33.49 12.15 3.94
CA ASP A 3 -33.78 13.47 4.49
C ASP A 3 -32.62 14.40 4.13
N GLY A 4 -32.86 15.49 3.44
CA GLY A 4 -31.88 16.26 2.67
C GLY A 4 -30.82 17.03 3.47
N ASP A 5 -30.59 16.69 4.76
CA ASP A 5 -29.64 17.38 5.63
C ASP A 5 -28.66 16.43 6.36
N GLN A 6 -28.80 15.11 6.23
CA GLN A 6 -27.93 14.17 6.96
C GLN A 6 -26.78 13.69 6.07
N LYS A 7 -25.56 14.24 6.32
CA LYS A 7 -24.34 13.84 5.64
C LYS A 7 -23.98 12.37 5.95
N ARG A 8 -23.46 11.66 4.95
CA ARG A 8 -22.94 10.31 5.07
C ARG A 8 -21.65 10.31 5.87
N LEU A 9 -21.61 9.61 7.00
CA LEU A 9 -20.42 9.53 7.84
C LEU A 9 -19.41 8.54 7.24
N VAL A 10 -18.21 9.03 6.96
CA VAL A 10 -17.10 8.26 6.36
C VAL A 10 -15.94 8.19 7.34
N LEU A 11 -15.62 6.99 7.81
CA LEU A 11 -14.46 6.75 8.67
C LEU A 11 -13.24 6.35 7.82
N VAL A 12 -12.10 7.03 8.03
CA VAL A 12 -10.86 6.77 7.30
C VAL A 12 -9.74 6.47 8.30
N THR A 13 -9.29 5.21 8.38
CA THR A 13 -8.09 4.84 9.15
C THR A 13 -6.85 4.96 8.27
N GLY A 14 -5.70 5.33 8.85
CA GLY A 14 -4.48 5.54 8.06
C GLY A 14 -4.48 6.83 7.24
N ALA A 15 -5.31 7.79 7.60
CA ALA A 15 -5.50 9.06 6.90
C ALA A 15 -4.23 9.92 6.79
N THR A 16 -3.29 9.82 7.73
CA THR A 16 -2.02 10.55 7.72
C THR A 16 -0.94 9.88 6.85
N GLY A 17 -1.21 8.65 6.37
CA GLY A 17 -0.35 7.91 5.45
C GLY A 17 -0.35 8.48 4.03
N PHE A 18 0.51 7.94 3.17
CA PHE A 18 0.66 8.42 1.79
C PHE A 18 -0.67 8.39 1.02
N LEU A 19 -1.35 7.25 0.96
CA LEU A 19 -2.65 7.14 0.29
C LEU A 19 -3.73 8.00 0.97
N GLY A 20 -3.74 8.05 2.30
CA GLY A 20 -4.74 8.81 3.06
C GLY A 20 -4.71 10.31 2.77
N ARG A 21 -3.51 10.87 2.58
CA ARG A 21 -3.33 12.30 2.23
C ARG A 21 -3.92 12.66 0.86
N HIS A 22 -4.13 11.67 -0.02
CA HIS A 22 -4.79 11.87 -1.31
C HIS A 22 -6.28 11.53 -1.26
N LEU A 23 -6.66 10.46 -0.56
CA LEU A 23 -8.05 10.03 -0.50
C LEU A 23 -8.93 10.96 0.34
N VAL A 24 -8.44 11.43 1.51
CA VAL A 24 -9.23 12.32 2.38
C VAL A 24 -9.67 13.60 1.67
N PRO A 25 -8.79 14.35 0.96
CA PRO A 25 -9.24 15.50 0.18
C PRO A 25 -10.23 15.16 -0.93
N ALA A 26 -10.13 13.96 -1.53
CA ALA A 26 -11.08 13.51 -2.56
C ALA A 26 -12.46 13.25 -1.96
N LEU A 27 -12.54 12.64 -0.78
CA LEU A 27 -13.80 12.44 -0.04
C LEU A 27 -14.43 13.75 0.42
N LEU A 28 -13.63 14.71 0.88
CA LEU A 28 -14.10 16.02 1.32
C LEU A 28 -14.64 16.91 0.18
N ARG A 29 -14.26 16.63 -1.07
CA ARG A 29 -14.86 17.32 -2.23
C ARG A 29 -16.29 16.87 -2.53
N GLN A 30 -16.76 15.77 -1.94
CA GLN A 30 -18.12 15.27 -2.05
C GLN A 30 -18.95 15.88 -0.91
N PRO A 31 -19.88 16.81 -1.18
CA PRO A 31 -20.57 17.60 -0.15
C PRO A 31 -21.47 16.76 0.77
N GLU A 32 -21.88 15.59 0.30
CA GLU A 32 -22.66 14.61 1.04
C GLU A 32 -21.86 13.89 2.13
N ASN A 33 -20.53 13.99 2.14
CA ASN A 33 -19.70 13.31 3.12
C ASN A 33 -19.42 14.19 4.35
N HIS A 34 -19.44 13.54 5.52
CA HIS A 34 -18.79 13.98 6.74
C HIS A 34 -17.64 13.02 7.04
N VAL A 35 -16.40 13.48 6.93
CA VAL A 35 -15.21 12.63 7.00
C VAL A 35 -14.62 12.65 8.41
N VAL A 36 -14.56 11.50 9.04
CA VAL A 36 -13.85 11.27 10.31
C VAL A 36 -12.58 10.50 10.01
N THR A 37 -11.44 11.08 10.33
CA THR A 37 -10.14 10.42 10.22
C THR A 37 -9.72 9.83 11.56
N PHE A 38 -9.04 8.67 11.52
CA PHE A 38 -8.57 7.97 12.70
C PHE A 38 -7.10 7.60 12.54
N GLY A 39 -6.28 7.91 13.53
CA GLY A 39 -4.86 7.61 13.50
C GLY A 39 -4.11 8.06 14.73
N ARG A 40 -2.83 7.65 14.87
CA ARG A 40 -1.98 7.89 16.05
C ARG A 40 -1.55 9.34 16.24
N SER A 41 -1.60 10.14 15.20
CA SER A 41 -1.22 11.55 15.19
C SER A 41 -2.24 12.35 14.38
N GLU A 42 -2.43 13.60 14.76
CA GLU A 42 -3.21 14.54 13.96
C GLU A 42 -2.57 14.73 12.56
N PRO A 43 -3.40 14.99 11.55
CA PRO A 43 -2.90 15.35 10.22
C PRO A 43 -2.07 16.64 10.29
N ASP A 44 -0.91 16.66 9.60
CA ASP A 44 -0.01 17.82 9.61
C ASP A 44 -0.74 19.12 9.19
N GLY A 45 -0.83 20.10 10.11
CA GLY A 45 -0.95 21.55 9.87
C GLY A 45 -2.15 22.06 9.07
N ARG A 46 -3.04 21.22 8.57
CA ARG A 46 -4.27 21.66 7.92
C ARG A 46 -5.42 21.47 8.90
N GLN A 47 -5.90 22.60 9.42
CA GLN A 47 -7.17 22.63 10.14
C GLN A 47 -8.23 21.89 9.33
N PRO A 48 -8.97 20.97 9.92
CA PRO A 48 -10.11 20.37 9.27
C PRO A 48 -11.05 21.48 8.84
N GLY A 49 -11.39 21.51 7.54
CA GLY A 49 -12.48 22.37 7.06
C GLY A 49 -13.82 21.88 7.62
N ALA A 50 -14.88 22.62 7.39
CA ALA A 50 -16.23 22.18 7.74
C ALA A 50 -16.52 20.79 7.15
N GLY A 51 -16.83 19.79 8.02
CA GLY A 51 -17.10 18.40 7.61
C GLY A 51 -15.93 17.44 7.77
N HIS A 52 -14.88 17.80 8.51
CA HIS A 52 -13.76 16.91 8.86
C HIS A 52 -13.49 16.91 10.36
N GLU A 53 -13.38 15.73 10.96
CA GLU A 53 -12.99 15.49 12.34
C GLU A 53 -11.81 14.51 12.40
N HIS A 54 -11.03 14.56 13.49
CA HIS A 54 -9.95 13.61 13.73
C HIS A 54 -10.06 12.97 15.10
N ILE A 55 -9.92 11.65 15.14
CA ILE A 55 -9.88 10.87 16.38
C ILE A 55 -8.48 10.29 16.54
N VAL A 56 -7.79 10.69 17.59
CA VAL A 56 -6.47 10.12 17.91
C VAL A 56 -6.66 8.73 18.54
N GLY A 57 -5.98 7.73 17.96
CA GLY A 57 -6.01 6.35 18.43
C GLY A 57 -5.19 5.40 17.57
N ALA A 58 -5.02 4.17 18.05
CA ALA A 58 -4.28 3.10 17.38
C ALA A 58 -5.23 1.97 16.96
N VAL A 59 -5.12 1.48 15.72
CA VAL A 59 -6.02 0.42 15.23
C VAL A 59 -5.84 -0.89 15.97
N GLU A 60 -4.65 -1.17 16.52
CA GLU A 60 -4.35 -2.30 17.36
C GLU A 60 -4.96 -2.21 18.75
N ASN A 61 -5.42 -1.04 19.19
CA ASN A 61 -6.15 -0.84 20.44
C ASN A 61 -7.66 -0.83 20.17
N ARG A 62 -8.34 -1.92 20.56
CA ARG A 62 -9.79 -2.08 20.33
C ARG A 62 -10.61 -0.93 20.93
N HIS A 63 -10.28 -0.47 22.14
CA HIS A 63 -11.02 0.61 22.80
C HIS A 63 -10.92 1.93 22.02
N ASP A 64 -9.75 2.23 21.40
CA ASP A 64 -9.62 3.40 20.56
C ASP A 64 -10.51 3.31 19.31
N VAL A 65 -10.57 2.12 18.69
CA VAL A 65 -11.41 1.87 17.51
C VAL A 65 -12.89 1.95 17.86
N GLU A 66 -13.31 1.44 19.05
CA GLU A 66 -14.70 1.54 19.55
C GLU A 66 -15.18 2.99 19.63
N ARG A 67 -14.32 3.93 20.05
CA ARG A 67 -14.64 5.37 20.06
C ARG A 67 -15.00 5.89 18.68
N ALA A 68 -14.27 5.46 17.64
CA ALA A 68 -14.57 5.88 16.26
C ALA A 68 -15.86 5.24 15.75
N PHE A 69 -16.14 3.99 16.08
CA PHE A 69 -17.36 3.27 15.67
C PHE A 69 -18.60 3.65 16.49
N ALA A 70 -18.44 4.29 17.65
CA ALA A 70 -19.56 4.88 18.38
C ALA A 70 -20.32 5.94 17.56
N LEU A 71 -19.67 6.54 16.58
CA LEU A 71 -20.26 7.47 15.60
C LEU A 71 -21.11 6.77 14.52
N LYS A 72 -21.10 5.43 14.43
CA LYS A 72 -21.81 4.60 13.44
C LYS A 72 -21.52 4.99 11.98
N PRO A 73 -20.26 4.91 11.53
CA PRO A 73 -19.91 5.26 10.15
C PRO A 73 -20.59 4.35 9.14
N GLN A 74 -21.23 4.95 8.12
CA GLN A 74 -21.82 4.22 7.00
C GLN A 74 -20.76 3.66 6.06
N LEU A 75 -19.72 4.46 5.78
CA LEU A 75 -18.59 4.03 4.96
C LEU A 75 -17.31 3.97 5.79
N VAL A 76 -16.49 2.94 5.55
CA VAL A 76 -15.20 2.78 6.21
C VAL A 76 -14.11 2.54 5.17
N PHE A 77 -13.08 3.38 5.16
CA PHE A 77 -11.84 3.14 4.42
C PHE A 77 -10.77 2.69 5.42
N HIS A 78 -10.43 1.42 5.38
CA HIS A 78 -9.39 0.87 6.24
C HIS A 78 -8.07 0.78 5.50
N MET A 79 -7.24 1.82 5.66
CA MET A 79 -5.92 1.95 5.02
C MET A 79 -4.77 1.86 6.02
N ALA A 80 -5.06 1.82 7.34
CA ALA A 80 -4.03 1.72 8.35
C ALA A 80 -3.25 0.42 8.20
N GLY A 81 -1.93 0.52 8.17
CA GLY A 81 -1.04 -0.62 8.07
C GLY A 81 0.42 -0.20 8.23
N LEU A 82 1.26 -1.15 8.61
CA LEU A 82 2.71 -0.98 8.72
C LEU A 82 3.41 -1.74 7.60
N VAL A 83 4.10 -1.01 6.74
CA VAL A 83 4.98 -1.56 5.70
C VAL A 83 6.40 -1.61 6.26
N SER A 84 6.95 -2.79 6.43
CA SER A 84 8.36 -3.00 6.78
C SER A 84 8.85 -4.33 6.25
N TYR A 85 10.10 -4.37 5.84
CA TYR A 85 10.79 -5.61 5.42
C TYR A 85 11.87 -6.02 6.42
N ARG A 86 11.84 -5.45 7.64
CA ARG A 86 12.76 -5.80 8.73
C ARG A 86 12.15 -6.91 9.57
N HIS A 87 12.95 -7.92 9.85
CA HIS A 87 12.51 -9.02 10.72
C HIS A 87 12.12 -8.52 12.13
N SER A 88 12.82 -7.52 12.65
CA SER A 88 12.52 -6.92 13.97
C SER A 88 11.14 -6.29 14.08
N ASP A 89 10.48 -5.99 12.97
CA ASP A 89 9.17 -5.35 12.95
C ASP A 89 8.00 -6.34 12.81
N ALA A 90 8.28 -7.65 12.67
CA ALA A 90 7.28 -8.67 12.37
C ALA A 90 6.13 -8.71 13.39
N GLN A 91 6.45 -8.68 14.69
CA GLN A 91 5.43 -8.69 15.75
C GLN A 91 4.56 -7.43 15.68
N ARG A 92 5.16 -6.26 15.49
CA ARG A 92 4.43 -5.00 15.38
C ARG A 92 3.56 -4.96 14.12
N GLN A 93 4.06 -5.52 13.01
CA GLN A 93 3.24 -5.66 11.79
C GLN A 93 2.02 -6.51 12.04
N ARG A 94 2.16 -7.65 12.73
CA ARG A 94 1.03 -8.51 13.05
C ARG A 94 0.00 -7.77 13.91
N GLN A 95 0.43 -7.04 14.92
CA GLN A 95 -0.47 -6.26 15.78
C GLN A 95 -1.25 -5.21 14.98
N ILE A 96 -0.58 -4.46 14.10
CA ILE A 96 -1.21 -3.38 13.35
C ILE A 96 -2.01 -3.93 12.16
N ASN A 97 -1.39 -4.81 11.32
CA ASN A 97 -1.98 -5.23 10.08
C ASN A 97 -3.07 -6.30 10.27
N VAL A 98 -2.91 -7.22 11.23
CA VAL A 98 -3.85 -8.31 11.43
C VAL A 98 -4.86 -7.97 12.53
N GLU A 99 -4.38 -7.70 13.75
CA GLU A 99 -5.29 -7.43 14.88
C GLU A 99 -5.97 -6.06 14.71
N GLY A 100 -5.28 -5.06 14.18
CA GLY A 100 -5.89 -3.78 13.81
C GLY A 100 -7.00 -3.95 12.77
N THR A 101 -6.77 -4.77 11.74
CA THR A 101 -7.82 -5.11 10.75
C THR A 101 -8.97 -5.85 11.41
N ARG A 102 -8.70 -6.80 12.30
CA ARG A 102 -9.75 -7.52 13.05
C ARG A 102 -10.64 -6.56 13.82
N ASN A 103 -10.06 -5.65 14.59
CA ASN A 103 -10.81 -4.66 15.35
C ASN A 103 -11.73 -3.82 14.45
N VAL A 104 -11.20 -3.33 13.33
CA VAL A 104 -11.97 -2.50 12.38
C VAL A 104 -13.11 -3.30 11.73
N MET A 105 -12.86 -4.52 11.25
CA MET A 105 -13.86 -5.33 10.55
C MET A 105 -14.98 -5.77 11.50
N GLU A 106 -14.66 -6.26 12.71
CA GLU A 106 -15.66 -6.65 13.69
C GLU A 106 -16.53 -5.49 14.15
N LEU A 107 -15.94 -4.32 14.38
CA LEU A 107 -16.67 -3.13 14.80
C LEU A 107 -17.49 -2.53 13.65
N ALA A 108 -17.01 -2.59 12.40
CA ALA A 108 -17.79 -2.21 11.23
C ALA A 108 -19.04 -3.09 11.08
N LEU A 109 -18.89 -4.42 11.26
CA LEU A 109 -20.01 -5.36 11.25
C LEU A 109 -21.00 -5.05 12.38
N ALA A 110 -20.50 -4.86 13.60
CA ALA A 110 -21.33 -4.57 14.77
C ALA A 110 -22.07 -3.22 14.69
N ALA A 111 -21.43 -2.21 14.09
CA ALA A 111 -22.01 -0.88 13.88
C ALA A 111 -23.02 -0.84 12.70
N GLY A 112 -23.08 -1.89 11.87
CA GLY A 112 -23.93 -1.94 10.69
C GLY A 112 -23.43 -1.04 9.56
N SER A 113 -22.10 -0.88 9.40
CA SER A 113 -21.52 -0.12 8.30
C SER A 113 -21.98 -0.67 6.95
N GLU A 114 -22.43 0.19 6.06
CA GLU A 114 -23.01 -0.16 4.75
C GLU A 114 -21.94 -0.71 3.80
N ARG A 115 -20.71 -0.16 3.91
CA ARG A 115 -19.59 -0.54 3.05
C ARG A 115 -18.25 -0.34 3.74
N VAL A 116 -17.36 -1.32 3.59
CA VAL A 116 -15.95 -1.23 3.96
C VAL A 116 -15.07 -1.39 2.72
N VAL A 117 -14.13 -0.49 2.51
CA VAL A 117 -13.07 -0.61 1.50
C VAL A 117 -11.75 -0.84 2.24
N HIS A 118 -11.22 -2.06 2.14
CA HIS A 118 -9.95 -2.44 2.77
C HIS A 118 -8.78 -2.29 1.79
N THR A 119 -7.80 -1.50 2.15
CA THR A 119 -6.56 -1.37 1.39
C THR A 119 -5.60 -2.49 1.78
N SER A 120 -5.55 -3.51 0.96
CA SER A 120 -4.58 -4.59 1.05
C SER A 120 -3.28 -4.24 0.29
N SER A 121 -2.70 -5.21 -0.39
CA SER A 121 -1.52 -5.07 -1.25
C SER A 121 -1.41 -6.28 -2.16
N ILE A 122 -0.76 -6.18 -3.31
CA ILE A 122 -0.35 -7.35 -4.11
C ILE A 122 0.54 -8.30 -3.30
N ALA A 123 1.19 -7.83 -2.26
CA ALA A 123 1.97 -8.65 -1.35
C ALA A 123 1.14 -9.74 -0.64
N ALA A 124 -0.18 -9.56 -0.52
CA ALA A 124 -1.10 -10.55 0.06
C ALA A 124 -1.44 -11.69 -0.89
N LEU A 125 -1.17 -11.55 -2.19
CA LEU A 125 -1.62 -12.50 -3.22
C LEU A 125 -0.60 -13.62 -3.48
N GLY A 126 0.70 -13.39 -3.23
CA GLY A 126 1.76 -14.34 -3.50
C GLY A 126 2.65 -13.96 -4.69
N ILE A 127 3.37 -14.92 -5.27
CA ILE A 127 4.27 -14.72 -6.40
C ILE A 127 3.97 -15.76 -7.47
N PRO A 128 3.83 -15.39 -8.77
CA PRO A 128 3.67 -16.32 -9.87
C PRO A 128 4.81 -17.37 -9.88
N ALA A 129 4.46 -18.63 -10.14
CA ALA A 129 5.41 -19.74 -10.13
C ALA A 129 6.45 -19.62 -11.27
N VAL A 130 6.03 -19.11 -12.41
CA VAL A 130 6.88 -18.88 -13.58
C VAL A 130 7.31 -17.41 -13.61
N GLN A 131 8.60 -17.18 -13.76
CA GLN A 131 9.18 -15.84 -13.82
C GLN A 131 8.64 -15.06 -15.04
N GLY A 132 7.95 -13.94 -14.77
CA GLY A 132 7.36 -13.09 -15.80
C GLY A 132 5.94 -13.46 -16.22
N GLU A 133 5.37 -14.51 -15.66
CA GLU A 133 3.94 -14.79 -15.74
C GLU A 133 3.16 -13.67 -15.06
N ILE A 134 1.98 -13.33 -15.62
CA ILE A 134 1.06 -12.36 -15.04
C ILE A 134 -0.04 -13.15 -14.34
N ALA A 135 -0.07 -13.10 -13.00
CA ALA A 135 -1.12 -13.71 -12.20
C ALA A 135 -2.34 -12.79 -12.06
N ASP A 136 -3.42 -13.33 -11.54
CA ASP A 136 -4.61 -12.59 -11.13
C ASP A 136 -4.89 -12.75 -9.62
N GLU A 137 -6.02 -12.24 -9.16
CA GLU A 137 -6.45 -12.30 -7.77
C GLU A 137 -6.77 -13.72 -7.27
N GLY A 138 -6.87 -14.70 -8.15
CA GLY A 138 -7.10 -16.11 -7.85
C GLY A 138 -5.82 -16.87 -7.44
N LEU A 139 -4.64 -16.25 -7.58
CA LEU A 139 -3.39 -16.88 -7.17
C LEU A 139 -3.44 -17.28 -5.68
N ALA A 140 -3.16 -18.56 -5.42
CA ALA A 140 -3.05 -19.06 -4.06
C ALA A 140 -1.77 -18.50 -3.39
N TYR A 141 -1.90 -17.99 -2.16
CA TYR A 141 -0.77 -17.47 -1.40
C TYR A 141 0.28 -18.55 -1.15
N ASN A 142 1.51 -18.30 -1.56
CA ASN A 142 2.60 -19.29 -1.59
C ASN A 142 3.87 -18.79 -0.90
N LEU A 143 3.80 -17.75 -0.06
CA LEU A 143 4.96 -17.18 0.62
C LEU A 143 5.06 -17.57 2.10
N ALA A 144 4.10 -18.34 2.61
CA ALA A 144 4.08 -18.80 3.99
C ALA A 144 5.37 -19.54 4.36
N GLY A 145 5.94 -19.21 5.51
CA GLY A 145 7.17 -19.84 6.01
C GLY A 145 8.47 -19.31 5.40
N LEU A 146 8.42 -18.40 4.44
CA LEU A 146 9.63 -17.77 3.87
C LEU A 146 10.17 -16.61 4.69
N GLY A 147 9.50 -16.27 5.81
CA GLY A 147 9.89 -15.17 6.70
C GLY A 147 9.65 -13.79 6.11
N LEU A 148 8.71 -13.65 5.17
CA LEU A 148 8.30 -12.41 4.54
C LEU A 148 7.17 -11.76 5.33
N SER A 149 7.47 -11.25 6.53
CA SER A 149 6.47 -10.83 7.52
C SER A 149 5.44 -9.81 6.99
N TYR A 150 5.83 -8.91 6.10
CA TYR A 150 4.89 -7.99 5.48
C TYR A 150 3.87 -8.72 4.59
N CYS A 151 4.33 -9.64 3.74
CA CYS A 151 3.46 -10.44 2.88
C CYS A 151 2.51 -11.31 3.73
N ASP A 152 3.07 -12.02 4.72
CA ASP A 152 2.30 -12.88 5.61
C ASP A 152 1.20 -12.09 6.35
N THR A 153 1.54 -10.93 6.94
CA THR A 153 0.57 -10.13 7.68
C THR A 153 -0.49 -9.48 6.80
N LYS A 154 -0.18 -9.13 5.54
CA LYS A 154 -1.19 -8.64 4.59
C LYS A 154 -2.13 -9.76 4.14
N HIS A 155 -1.61 -10.97 3.91
CA HIS A 155 -2.42 -12.13 3.61
C HIS A 155 -3.34 -12.51 4.79
N GLU A 156 -2.78 -12.59 6.01
CA GLU A 156 -3.57 -12.88 7.22
C GLU A 156 -4.66 -11.83 7.47
N ALA A 157 -4.38 -10.55 7.20
CA ALA A 157 -5.39 -9.48 7.28
C ALA A 157 -6.55 -9.72 6.29
N GLU A 158 -6.28 -10.17 5.05
CA GLU A 158 -7.34 -10.53 4.12
C GLU A 158 -8.16 -11.74 4.57
N LEU A 159 -7.55 -12.71 5.25
CA LEU A 159 -8.31 -13.82 5.86
C LEU A 159 -9.29 -13.31 6.91
N VAL A 160 -8.87 -12.34 7.75
CA VAL A 160 -9.76 -11.66 8.71
C VAL A 160 -10.90 -10.92 8.00
N VAL A 161 -10.61 -10.24 6.90
CA VAL A 161 -11.63 -9.56 6.08
C VAL A 161 -12.64 -10.57 5.54
N LEU A 162 -12.18 -11.69 4.97
CA LEU A 162 -13.04 -12.75 4.42
C LEU A 162 -13.87 -13.46 5.51
N GLU A 163 -13.33 -13.61 6.72
CA GLU A 163 -14.08 -14.12 7.85
C GLU A 163 -15.28 -13.23 8.18
N ASN A 164 -15.07 -11.90 8.24
CA ASN A 164 -16.14 -10.95 8.51
C ASN A 164 -17.11 -10.79 7.33
N PHE A 165 -16.65 -10.92 6.09
CA PHE A 165 -17.53 -11.01 4.91
C PHE A 165 -18.51 -12.20 5.04
N ARG A 166 -18.04 -13.39 5.43
CA ARG A 166 -18.91 -14.56 5.64
C ARG A 166 -19.93 -14.36 6.78
N ARG A 167 -19.66 -13.43 7.69
CA ARG A 167 -20.57 -13.01 8.77
C ARG A 167 -21.54 -11.90 8.34
N GLY A 168 -21.47 -11.44 7.09
CA GLY A 168 -22.38 -10.47 6.50
C GLY A 168 -21.82 -9.06 6.32
N LEU A 169 -20.52 -8.81 6.61
CA LEU A 169 -19.91 -7.50 6.35
C LEU A 169 -19.77 -7.25 4.84
N ASN A 170 -20.31 -6.15 4.36
CA ASN A 170 -20.13 -5.72 2.98
C ASN A 170 -18.75 -5.07 2.80
N VAL A 171 -17.74 -5.84 2.42
CA VAL A 171 -16.36 -5.40 2.33
C VAL A 171 -15.71 -5.76 1.00
N VAL A 172 -14.89 -4.85 0.49
CA VAL A 172 -14.09 -5.00 -0.75
C VAL A 172 -12.61 -4.84 -0.41
N MET A 173 -11.75 -5.63 -1.04
CA MET A 173 -10.31 -5.58 -0.89
C MET A 173 -9.64 -4.98 -2.13
N LEU A 174 -8.80 -3.97 -1.95
CA LEU A 174 -8.02 -3.37 -3.02
C LEU A 174 -6.54 -3.69 -2.81
N ASN A 175 -5.89 -4.24 -3.84
CA ASN A 175 -4.52 -4.74 -3.80
C ASN A 175 -3.62 -3.89 -4.71
N PRO A 176 -3.20 -2.69 -4.29
CA PRO A 176 -2.27 -1.89 -5.08
C PRO A 176 -0.89 -2.54 -5.12
N GLY A 177 -0.17 -2.29 -6.21
CA GLY A 177 1.26 -2.49 -6.34
C GLY A 177 2.06 -1.47 -5.54
N ILE A 178 3.31 -1.21 -5.93
CA ILE A 178 4.08 -0.11 -5.33
C ILE A 178 3.50 1.21 -5.84
N ILE A 179 2.99 2.01 -4.90
CA ILE A 179 2.32 3.28 -5.23
C ILE A 179 3.37 4.38 -5.40
N PHE A 180 3.33 5.06 -6.55
CA PHE A 180 4.10 6.26 -6.85
C PHE A 180 3.18 7.48 -6.90
N GLY A 181 3.66 8.60 -6.36
CA GLY A 181 2.90 9.85 -6.38
C GLY A 181 3.58 10.95 -5.56
N GLU A 182 3.03 12.14 -5.61
CA GLU A 182 3.48 13.27 -4.79
C GLU A 182 3.12 13.01 -3.32
N GLY A 183 3.95 13.47 -2.38
CA GLY A 183 3.64 13.38 -0.95
C GLY A 183 4.08 12.09 -0.25
N ASP A 184 4.84 11.21 -0.90
CA ASP A 184 5.47 10.05 -0.25
C ASP A 184 6.50 10.52 0.80
N SER A 185 6.03 10.65 2.04
CA SER A 185 6.84 11.17 3.16
C SER A 185 7.85 10.16 3.70
N HIS A 186 7.73 8.89 3.36
CA HIS A 186 8.59 7.83 3.88
C HIS A 186 9.89 7.64 3.09
N GLY A 187 10.04 8.34 1.97
CA GLY A 187 11.30 8.45 1.25
C GLY A 187 11.83 7.15 0.62
N HIS A 188 11.06 6.07 0.62
CA HIS A 188 11.51 4.77 0.12
C HIS A 188 11.93 4.83 -1.35
N HIS A 189 11.27 5.67 -2.14
CA HIS A 189 11.55 5.81 -3.56
C HIS A 189 12.51 6.95 -3.89
N HIS A 190 12.78 7.89 -2.96
CA HIS A 190 13.63 9.05 -3.22
C HIS A 190 15.07 8.69 -3.62
N ALA A 191 15.67 7.72 -2.95
CA ALA A 191 17.04 7.29 -3.26
C ALA A 191 17.14 6.67 -4.65
N ILE A 192 16.17 5.81 -5.00
CA ILE A 192 16.09 5.15 -6.31
C ILE A 192 15.84 6.19 -7.39
N PHE A 193 14.90 7.10 -7.16
CA PHE A 193 14.57 8.18 -8.09
C PHE A 193 15.79 9.03 -8.41
N ARG A 194 16.52 9.49 -7.37
CA ARG A 194 17.74 10.27 -7.54
C ARG A 194 18.86 9.50 -8.22
N ALA A 195 19.04 8.22 -7.87
CA ALA A 195 20.05 7.39 -8.50
C ALA A 195 19.76 7.19 -10.00
N MET A 196 18.52 6.90 -10.34
CA MET A 196 18.09 6.72 -11.74
C MET A 196 18.13 8.03 -12.54
N SER A 197 17.67 9.15 -11.96
CA SER A 197 17.67 10.44 -12.64
C SER A 197 19.08 11.00 -12.90
N ARG A 198 20.07 10.61 -12.08
CA ARG A 198 21.48 11.02 -12.26
C ARG A 198 22.30 10.11 -13.18
N GLY A 199 21.72 8.98 -13.60
CA GLY A 199 22.42 8.04 -14.48
C GLY A 199 23.59 7.31 -13.81
N GLY A 200 23.48 6.99 -12.53
CA GLY A 200 24.58 6.37 -11.77
C GLY A 200 24.46 4.87 -11.53
N LEU A 201 23.41 4.23 -12.03
CA LEU A 201 23.20 2.79 -11.81
C LEU A 201 23.85 1.97 -12.92
N LEU A 202 24.92 1.24 -12.60
CA LEU A 202 25.57 0.35 -13.55
C LEU A 202 24.73 -0.91 -13.81
N ALA A 203 24.03 -1.40 -12.80
CA ALA A 203 23.20 -2.60 -12.86
C ALA A 203 21.98 -2.50 -11.94
N VAL A 204 20.99 -3.36 -12.19
CA VAL A 204 19.76 -3.50 -11.42
C VAL A 204 19.52 -4.96 -11.04
N PRO A 205 18.66 -5.27 -10.04
CA PRO A 205 18.23 -6.65 -9.77
C PRO A 205 17.47 -7.26 -10.96
N SER A 206 17.40 -8.59 -10.99
CA SER A 206 16.78 -9.37 -12.09
C SER A 206 15.25 -9.33 -12.11
N GLY A 207 14.64 -8.99 -10.99
CA GLY A 207 13.19 -9.01 -10.81
C GLY A 207 12.45 -7.83 -11.41
N GLY A 208 11.22 -7.70 -10.98
CA GLY A 208 10.31 -6.64 -11.38
C GLY A 208 9.08 -6.63 -10.50
N ILE A 209 8.40 -5.52 -10.47
CA ILE A 209 7.27 -5.28 -9.58
C ILE A 209 6.14 -4.57 -10.31
N PRO A 210 4.90 -4.74 -9.86
CA PRO A 210 3.81 -3.94 -10.35
C PRO A 210 3.84 -2.55 -9.69
N PHE A 211 3.68 -1.53 -10.50
CA PHE A 211 3.58 -0.13 -10.08
C PHE A 211 2.14 0.33 -10.15
N SER A 212 1.78 1.23 -9.24
CA SER A 212 0.46 1.87 -9.20
C SER A 212 0.63 3.38 -9.12
N ASP A 213 -0.15 4.11 -9.90
CA ASP A 213 -0.23 5.56 -9.75
C ASP A 213 -1.15 5.91 -8.57
N ILE A 214 -0.78 6.90 -7.77
CA ILE A 214 -1.55 7.31 -6.60
C ILE A 214 -2.96 7.79 -6.98
N VAL A 215 -3.10 8.47 -8.12
CA VAL A 215 -4.41 8.99 -8.57
C VAL A 215 -5.29 7.83 -8.97
N ASP A 216 -4.77 6.87 -9.76
CA ASP A 216 -5.49 5.66 -10.16
C ASP A 216 -5.97 4.87 -8.94
N VAL A 217 -5.12 4.77 -7.91
CA VAL A 217 -5.46 4.07 -6.66
C VAL A 217 -6.57 4.79 -5.90
N VAL A 218 -6.51 6.13 -5.80
CA VAL A 218 -7.58 6.93 -5.17
C VAL A 218 -8.90 6.77 -5.90
N ASP A 219 -8.89 6.88 -7.23
CA ASP A 219 -10.10 6.76 -8.05
C ASP A 219 -10.71 5.35 -7.91
N ALA A 220 -9.88 4.30 -7.86
CA ALA A 220 -10.34 2.94 -7.60
C ALA A 220 -10.97 2.78 -6.19
N HIS A 221 -10.42 3.45 -5.16
CA HIS A 221 -11.02 3.45 -3.82
C HIS A 221 -12.41 4.09 -3.82
N LEU A 222 -12.58 5.21 -4.52
CA LEU A 222 -13.87 5.86 -4.66
C LEU A 222 -14.85 4.99 -5.47
N ALA A 223 -14.41 4.41 -6.59
CA ALA A 223 -15.23 3.53 -7.41
C ALA A 223 -15.67 2.27 -6.66
N ALA A 224 -14.82 1.74 -5.77
CA ALA A 224 -15.13 0.53 -4.99
C ALA A 224 -16.30 0.72 -4.01
N ILE A 225 -16.66 1.95 -3.67
CA ILE A 225 -17.84 2.23 -2.83
C ILE A 225 -19.10 1.65 -3.49
N GLU A 226 -19.29 1.91 -4.78
CA GLU A 226 -20.52 1.56 -5.51
C GLU A 226 -20.37 0.32 -6.36
N LYS A 227 -19.20 0.16 -7.02
CA LYS A 227 -18.98 -0.86 -8.05
C LYS A 227 -18.34 -2.13 -7.54
N GLY A 228 -17.59 -2.07 -6.43
CA GLY A 228 -16.87 -3.23 -5.92
C GLY A 228 -17.81 -4.34 -5.46
N ARG A 229 -17.57 -5.59 -5.85
CA ARG A 229 -18.32 -6.74 -5.33
C ARG A 229 -17.82 -7.13 -3.95
N ALA A 230 -18.76 -7.35 -3.02
CA ALA A 230 -18.42 -7.74 -1.66
C ALA A 230 -17.66 -9.08 -1.62
N GLY A 231 -16.63 -9.15 -0.78
CA GLY A 231 -15.74 -10.30 -0.64
C GLY A 231 -14.66 -10.41 -1.71
N GLU A 232 -14.67 -9.56 -2.74
CA GLU A 232 -13.74 -9.65 -3.86
C GLU A 232 -12.46 -8.82 -3.64
N ARG A 233 -11.40 -9.28 -4.31
CA ARG A 233 -10.10 -8.61 -4.43
C ARG A 233 -9.99 -7.91 -5.78
N TYR A 234 -9.27 -6.80 -5.84
CA TYR A 234 -8.99 -6.07 -7.07
C TYR A 234 -7.53 -5.62 -7.10
N SER A 235 -6.75 -6.15 -8.03
CA SER A 235 -5.37 -5.77 -8.26
C SER A 235 -5.29 -4.42 -8.97
N LEU A 236 -4.80 -3.41 -8.27
CA LEU A 236 -4.67 -2.05 -8.80
C LEU A 236 -3.25 -1.84 -9.33
N VAL A 237 -2.99 -2.33 -10.54
CA VAL A 237 -1.68 -2.30 -11.19
C VAL A 237 -1.73 -1.39 -12.40
N SER A 238 -1.01 -0.25 -12.36
CA SER A 238 -0.90 0.64 -13.52
C SER A 238 0.12 0.13 -14.54
N ALA A 239 1.23 -0.49 -14.08
CA ALA A 239 2.22 -1.12 -14.96
C ALA A 239 2.98 -2.25 -14.27
N ASN A 240 3.21 -3.35 -14.98
CA ASN A 240 4.15 -4.40 -14.60
C ASN A 240 5.50 -4.15 -15.30
N LEU A 241 6.55 -3.85 -14.55
CA LEU A 241 7.86 -3.53 -15.12
C LEU A 241 8.97 -4.30 -14.39
N SER A 242 9.91 -4.85 -15.15
CA SER A 242 11.20 -5.23 -14.59
C SER A 242 11.96 -3.99 -14.12
N PHE A 243 12.88 -4.14 -13.20
CA PHE A 243 13.73 -3.01 -12.77
C PHE A 243 14.55 -2.43 -13.92
N MET A 244 14.91 -3.26 -14.92
CA MET A 244 15.61 -2.80 -16.13
C MET A 244 14.70 -1.92 -17.01
N GLU A 245 13.43 -2.33 -17.23
CA GLU A 245 12.47 -1.52 -18.00
C GLU A 245 12.18 -0.20 -17.30
N ALA A 246 11.93 -0.24 -15.98
CA ALA A 246 11.73 0.98 -15.20
C ALA A 246 12.95 1.92 -15.31
N ALA A 247 14.17 1.40 -15.18
CA ALA A 247 15.39 2.19 -15.28
C ALA A 247 15.61 2.78 -16.67
N ARG A 248 15.22 2.07 -17.75
CA ARG A 248 15.24 2.60 -19.11
C ARG A 248 14.29 3.78 -19.31
N ILE A 249 13.06 3.66 -18.77
CA ILE A 249 12.09 4.77 -18.81
C ILE A 249 12.65 6.01 -18.08
N PHE A 250 13.29 5.82 -16.92
CA PHE A 250 13.97 6.92 -16.23
C PHE A 250 15.11 7.52 -17.06
N ALA A 251 15.96 6.67 -17.63
CA ALA A 251 17.09 7.12 -18.43
C ALA A 251 16.65 7.95 -19.66
N GLU A 252 15.58 7.52 -20.31
CA GLU A 252 14.99 8.24 -21.45
C GLU A 252 14.43 9.61 -21.01
N LEU A 253 13.63 9.64 -19.93
CA LEU A 253 13.00 10.88 -19.43
C LEU A 253 14.02 11.92 -18.96
N TYR A 254 15.11 11.47 -18.33
CA TYR A 254 16.14 12.35 -17.77
C TYR A 254 17.39 12.49 -18.65
N ARG A 255 17.41 11.85 -19.82
CA ARG A 255 18.54 11.85 -20.76
C ARG A 255 19.86 11.39 -20.09
N THR A 256 19.76 10.32 -19.29
CA THR A 256 20.90 9.74 -18.56
C THR A 256 21.23 8.35 -19.10
N GLU A 257 22.34 7.77 -18.66
CA GLU A 257 22.69 6.41 -19.07
C GLU A 257 21.82 5.38 -18.37
N SER A 258 21.30 4.42 -19.15
CA SER A 258 20.58 3.25 -18.64
C SER A 258 21.56 2.23 -18.05
N PRO A 259 21.16 1.48 -17.01
CA PRO A 259 21.93 0.35 -16.54
C PRO A 259 22.23 -0.65 -17.66
N ARG A 260 23.45 -1.21 -17.66
CA ARG A 260 23.92 -2.12 -18.72
C ARG A 260 23.79 -3.59 -18.33
N PHE A 261 23.73 -3.87 -17.02
CA PHE A 261 23.78 -5.22 -16.48
C PHE A 261 22.64 -5.50 -15.51
N VAL A 262 22.40 -6.79 -15.28
CA VAL A 262 21.55 -7.31 -14.22
C VAL A 262 22.47 -8.00 -13.21
N TYR A 263 22.32 -7.67 -11.93
CA TYR A 263 23.08 -8.34 -10.89
C TYR A 263 22.66 -9.82 -10.77
N PRO A 264 23.63 -10.74 -10.58
CA PRO A 264 23.29 -12.11 -10.22
C PRO A 264 22.48 -12.16 -8.91
N ASP A 265 21.42 -12.95 -8.88
CA ASP A 265 20.52 -13.08 -7.73
C ASP A 265 21.23 -13.42 -6.44
N LEU A 266 22.20 -14.36 -6.51
CA LEU A 266 23.00 -14.78 -5.37
C LEU A 266 23.77 -13.60 -4.76
N LEU A 267 24.33 -12.70 -5.60
CA LEU A 267 25.04 -11.53 -5.13
C LEU A 267 24.09 -10.57 -4.41
N VAL A 268 22.92 -10.28 -4.99
CA VAL A 268 21.91 -9.38 -4.39
C VAL A 268 21.45 -9.92 -3.02
N GLN A 269 21.14 -11.22 -2.96
CA GLN A 269 20.65 -11.87 -1.73
C GLN A 269 21.74 -11.93 -0.65
N SER A 270 23.00 -12.19 -1.03
CA SER A 270 24.13 -12.19 -0.10
C SER A 270 24.37 -10.79 0.48
N LEU A 271 24.33 -9.75 -0.36
CA LEU A 271 24.46 -8.36 0.08
C LEU A 271 23.32 -7.95 1.03
N GLY A 272 22.08 -8.35 0.75
CA GLY A 272 20.95 -8.10 1.63
C GLY A 272 21.10 -8.76 3.00
N THR A 273 21.56 -10.00 3.02
CA THR A 273 21.81 -10.74 4.26
C THR A 273 22.93 -10.10 5.08
N LEU A 274 24.05 -9.76 4.46
CA LEU A 274 25.16 -9.08 5.13
C LEU A 274 24.76 -7.71 5.68
N ALA A 275 24.02 -6.91 4.90
CA ALA A 275 23.57 -5.58 5.30
C ALA A 275 22.63 -5.63 6.51
N GLU A 276 21.68 -6.58 6.53
CA GLU A 276 20.76 -6.76 7.65
C GLU A 276 21.51 -7.25 8.91
N THR A 277 22.35 -8.28 8.77
CA THR A 277 23.17 -8.80 9.90
C THR A 277 24.04 -7.71 10.49
N PHE A 278 24.73 -6.92 9.64
CA PHE A 278 25.55 -5.82 10.11
C PHE A 278 24.73 -4.73 10.83
N SER A 279 23.54 -4.43 10.31
CA SER A 279 22.63 -3.45 10.94
C SER A 279 22.15 -3.93 12.31
N GLU A 280 21.88 -5.22 12.49
CA GLU A 280 21.48 -5.82 13.76
C GLU A 280 22.62 -5.82 14.78
N VAL A 281 23.81 -6.24 14.38
CA VAL A 281 25.02 -6.20 15.24
C VAL A 281 25.35 -4.77 15.65
N SER A 282 25.30 -3.83 14.70
CA SER A 282 25.52 -2.40 14.98
C SER A 282 24.54 -1.87 16.02
N LYS A 283 23.26 -2.24 15.92
CA LYS A 283 22.21 -1.88 16.91
C LYS A 283 22.52 -2.45 18.30
N GLN A 284 22.98 -3.72 18.39
CA GLN A 284 23.35 -4.34 19.66
C GLN A 284 24.56 -3.65 20.31
N LEU A 285 25.49 -3.16 19.50
CA LEU A 285 26.68 -2.41 19.96
C LEU A 285 26.40 -0.93 20.21
N GLY A 286 25.15 -0.45 20.05
CA GLY A 286 24.80 0.97 20.23
C GLY A 286 25.31 1.89 19.13
N LEU A 287 25.75 1.34 17.98
CA LEU A 287 26.26 2.13 16.86
C LEU A 287 25.13 2.61 15.94
N PRO A 288 25.20 3.81 15.35
CA PRO A 288 24.13 4.38 14.54
C PRO A 288 24.05 3.84 13.09
N LEU A 289 24.86 2.83 12.74
CA LEU A 289 24.97 2.33 11.37
C LEU A 289 23.77 1.44 11.02
N ARG A 290 22.98 1.86 10.04
CA ARG A 290 21.82 1.11 9.54
C ARG A 290 21.83 1.12 8.00
N PHE A 291 21.74 -0.07 7.42
CA PHE A 291 21.54 -0.22 5.98
C PHE A 291 20.03 -0.30 5.67
N SER A 292 19.64 0.28 4.54
CA SER A 292 18.24 0.25 4.08
C SER A 292 17.86 -1.08 3.44
N LEU A 293 18.83 -1.81 2.86
CA LEU A 293 18.59 -3.10 2.22
C LEU A 293 18.46 -4.21 3.28
N THR A 294 17.36 -4.96 3.21
CA THR A 294 17.12 -6.14 4.05
C THR A 294 17.20 -7.41 3.22
N ARG A 295 17.36 -8.57 3.88
CA ARG A 295 17.32 -9.88 3.23
C ARG A 295 16.01 -10.11 2.46
N GLN A 296 14.88 -9.70 3.07
CA GLN A 296 13.56 -9.83 2.45
C GLN A 296 13.46 -9.00 1.16
N GLN A 297 13.88 -7.72 1.21
CA GLN A 297 13.89 -6.86 0.03
C GLN A 297 14.82 -7.39 -1.08
N ALA A 298 16.01 -7.85 -0.70
CA ALA A 298 16.96 -8.43 -1.64
C ALA A 298 16.38 -9.67 -2.34
N TRP A 299 15.73 -10.56 -1.59
CA TRP A 299 15.09 -11.74 -2.15
C TRP A 299 13.93 -11.37 -3.09
N LEU A 300 13.04 -10.48 -2.67
CA LEU A 300 11.91 -10.00 -3.47
C LEU A 300 12.37 -9.28 -4.74
N SER A 301 13.46 -8.53 -4.68
CA SER A 301 14.00 -7.81 -5.84
C SER A 301 14.53 -8.71 -6.95
N CYS A 302 14.74 -10.00 -6.66
CA CYS A 302 15.11 -11.02 -7.65
C CYS A 302 13.87 -11.73 -8.26
N LYS A 303 12.65 -11.34 -7.91
CA LYS A 303 11.41 -11.95 -8.40
C LYS A 303 10.65 -11.00 -9.31
N LYS A 304 10.09 -11.53 -10.40
CA LYS A 304 9.12 -10.80 -11.22
C LYS A 304 7.74 -11.08 -10.66
N ILE A 305 7.18 -10.08 -9.98
CA ILE A 305 5.89 -10.17 -9.29
C ILE A 305 4.89 -9.36 -10.11
N PHE A 306 4.25 -10.00 -11.08
CA PHE A 306 3.38 -9.33 -12.05
C PHE A 306 1.93 -9.77 -11.87
N PHE A 307 1.01 -8.81 -11.88
CA PHE A 307 -0.42 -9.04 -11.71
C PHE A 307 -1.25 -8.33 -12.77
N SER A 308 -2.34 -8.99 -13.19
CA SER A 308 -3.35 -8.43 -14.07
C SER A 308 -4.19 -7.39 -13.34
N ASN A 309 -4.56 -6.34 -14.05
CA ASN A 309 -5.53 -5.34 -13.58
C ASN A 309 -6.89 -5.50 -14.29
N GLU A 310 -7.09 -6.57 -15.04
CA GLU A 310 -8.25 -6.72 -15.93
C GLU A 310 -9.57 -6.67 -15.15
N LYS A 311 -9.65 -7.36 -14.02
CA LYS A 311 -10.84 -7.33 -13.15
C LYS A 311 -11.15 -5.92 -12.63
N ALA A 312 -10.13 -5.19 -12.18
CA ALA A 312 -10.31 -3.81 -11.73
C ALA A 312 -10.77 -2.90 -12.87
N ARG A 313 -10.27 -3.10 -14.09
CA ARG A 313 -10.70 -2.35 -15.28
C ARG A 313 -12.15 -2.62 -15.62
N GLN A 314 -12.57 -3.88 -15.65
CA GLN A 314 -13.91 -4.27 -16.03
C GLN A 314 -14.97 -3.87 -15.00
N GLU A 315 -14.68 -4.09 -13.72
CA GLU A 315 -15.67 -3.96 -12.65
C GLU A 315 -15.64 -2.59 -11.96
N LEU A 316 -14.46 -2.01 -11.74
CA LEU A 316 -14.32 -0.69 -11.10
C LEU A 316 -14.19 0.46 -12.09
N GLY A 317 -13.87 0.17 -13.36
CA GLY A 317 -13.50 1.19 -14.33
C GLY A 317 -12.09 1.75 -14.11
N PHE A 318 -11.18 0.93 -13.55
CA PHE A 318 -9.79 1.31 -13.31
C PHE A 318 -9.10 1.68 -14.62
N LEU A 319 -8.51 2.87 -14.67
CA LEU A 319 -7.80 3.40 -15.84
C LEU A 319 -6.33 3.57 -15.48
N PRO A 320 -5.45 2.64 -15.88
CA PRO A 320 -4.05 2.67 -15.50
C PRO A 320 -3.29 3.81 -16.20
N THR A 321 -2.69 4.69 -15.42
CA THR A 321 -1.77 5.73 -15.93
C THR A 321 -0.45 5.09 -16.36
N PRO A 322 0.08 5.40 -17.56
CA PRO A 322 1.37 4.92 -18.00
C PRO A 322 2.49 5.33 -17.04
N PHE A 323 3.40 4.41 -16.72
CA PHE A 323 4.47 4.65 -15.74
C PHE A 323 5.32 5.88 -16.06
N ALA A 324 5.61 6.11 -17.34
CA ALA A 324 6.36 7.29 -17.78
C ALA A 324 5.66 8.62 -17.41
N GLU A 325 4.32 8.66 -17.48
CA GLU A 325 3.53 9.83 -17.10
C GLU A 325 3.54 10.03 -15.59
N THR A 326 3.37 8.95 -14.81
CA THR A 326 3.51 8.99 -13.36
C THR A 326 4.86 9.56 -12.94
N ILE A 327 5.97 9.03 -13.51
CA ILE A 327 7.32 9.49 -13.21
C ILE A 327 7.51 10.96 -13.58
N LYS A 328 7.05 11.38 -14.76
CA LYS A 328 7.15 12.76 -15.23
C LYS A 328 6.42 13.75 -14.31
N ARG A 329 5.23 13.39 -13.85
CA ARG A 329 4.42 14.21 -12.93
C ARG A 329 5.07 14.30 -11.54
N THR A 330 5.60 13.19 -11.03
CA THR A 330 6.13 13.09 -9.66
C THR A 330 7.57 13.52 -9.50
N ALA A 331 8.31 13.62 -10.61
CA ALA A 331 9.72 13.99 -10.63
C ALA A 331 10.07 15.27 -9.84
N PRO A 332 9.36 16.39 -10.00
CA PRO A 332 9.68 17.62 -9.27
C PRO A 332 9.65 17.41 -7.76
N TYR A 333 8.73 16.59 -7.27
CA TYR A 333 8.62 16.27 -5.84
C TYR A 333 9.82 15.48 -5.31
N TYR A 334 10.25 14.43 -6.04
CA TYR A 334 11.34 13.57 -5.61
C TYR A 334 12.74 14.19 -5.81
N LEU A 335 12.89 15.09 -6.77
CA LEU A 335 14.17 15.73 -7.06
C LEU A 335 14.42 17.00 -6.24
N ALA A 336 13.37 17.66 -5.75
CA ALA A 336 13.47 18.87 -4.92
C ALA A 336 13.88 18.61 -3.47
N ARG A 337 13.92 17.38 -3.04
CA ARG A 337 14.34 16.92 -1.69
C ARG A 337 15.59 16.06 -1.80
#